data_089117ddd3521f75d5c0d699b8d08cbc
#
_entry.id   089117ddd3521f75d5c0d699b8d08cbc
#
_cell.length_a   1.000
_cell.length_b   1.000
_cell.length_c   1.000
_cell.angle_alpha   90.00
_cell.angle_beta   90.00
_cell.angle_gamma   90.00
#
_symmetry.space_group_name_H-M   'P 1'
#
loop_
_entity.id
_entity.type
_entity.pdbx_description
1 polymer ?
#
loop_
_entity_poly.entity_id
_entity_poly.type
_entity_poly.pdbx_seq_one_letter_code
_entity_poly.pdbx_strand_id
1 'polypeptide(L)'
;MKFKSQHEKNFTWPVAALFCGFLSVGSLNSYADVPHSHAQAVEQINEKMITGTILDDAGLPIVGANVTVKGTSKGTISDLDGVFKLSVPQNNSVLVISFIGYKTVTLPVGAHTTLKVVMEPEAEQLNEVVVTALGIKREKKALGYAMQEVKTDALTENKSVSVANMLQGKIAGVQISQSGTGMGGSTRIVMRGLNSLSGKNQPLWVVDGFPIDDGAPTEAGEWGGADCAGAASQINPEDIESISVLKGANAAALYGSRAQNGAIVITTKKGKKGQPLSIEYNGNVNFSKAYSPYEYQNVYAQGSAGVYDMKATGSWGPKMTGQKVANWRNELYGDNRYKEYELLPQDDYITDFYETGVSYSNTLTATAGGEHVSGRLSFTDTRNNDITPNYSLNRQYFDLHTEFNNKYVTIGAKLNYMREKSKNRPEQGEPGVMKQLIRLPRGIRLADLKDPRGLGNYKNNAVNWSGPSTDYFNPYALTAPENGDKFSRNRIIGQLSMTGKFTEYLKLTGRVGIDWYNDQSLFLNVLNDPSDPQSQYKKNRKSNQEFNADLILYFDKTFGDFSVNANLGTSVVKTLSKILCKWKQDSVVSLFLYLDSVFKHKHKLIHNQAPV
;
A
#
# COMPACT_ATOMS: atom_id res chain seq x y z
N MET A 1 -24.77 -39.68 19.27
CA MET A 1 -24.80 -39.67 17.80
C MET A 1 -23.44 -39.20 17.26
N LYS A 2 -22.68 -40.11 16.68
CA LYS A 2 -21.33 -39.81 16.15
C LYS A 2 -21.49 -39.15 14.79
N PHE A 3 -21.12 -37.88 14.67
CA PHE A 3 -20.98 -37.22 13.35
C PHE A 3 -19.56 -37.47 12.83
N LYS A 4 -19.47 -38.17 11.71
CA LYS A 4 -18.25 -38.29 10.90
C LYS A 4 -17.89 -36.91 10.35
N SER A 5 -16.65 -36.47 10.66
CA SER A 5 -16.05 -35.32 10.01
C SER A 5 -15.74 -35.70 8.55
N GLN A 6 -16.40 -35.07 7.61
CA GLN A 6 -15.94 -35.07 6.23
C GLN A 6 -14.67 -34.21 6.13
N HIS A 7 -13.59 -34.85 5.72
CA HIS A 7 -12.35 -34.19 5.33
C HIS A 7 -12.63 -33.15 4.25
N GLU A 8 -12.50 -31.88 4.56
CA GLU A 8 -12.29 -30.85 3.54
C GLU A 8 -10.94 -31.14 2.88
N LYS A 9 -10.96 -31.61 1.67
CA LYS A 9 -9.79 -31.67 0.80
C LYS A 9 -9.31 -30.23 0.61
N ASN A 10 -8.21 -29.89 1.27
CA ASN A 10 -7.44 -28.69 1.01
C ASN A 10 -6.94 -28.79 -0.43
N PHE A 11 -7.56 -28.05 -1.33
CA PHE A 11 -7.08 -27.85 -2.68
C PHE A 11 -5.89 -26.88 -2.61
N THR A 12 -4.74 -27.38 -2.21
CA THR A 12 -3.47 -26.68 -2.33
C THR A 12 -2.98 -26.88 -3.75
N TRP A 13 -3.21 -25.91 -4.60
CA TRP A 13 -2.47 -25.82 -5.86
C TRP A 13 -0.99 -25.67 -5.52
N PRO A 14 -0.10 -26.51 -6.07
CA PRO A 14 1.32 -26.32 -5.89
C PRO A 14 1.80 -25.16 -6.77
N VAL A 15 1.66 -23.93 -6.28
CA VAL A 15 2.32 -22.75 -6.87
C VAL A 15 3.85 -22.93 -6.90
N ALA A 16 4.38 -23.85 -6.09
CA ALA A 16 5.79 -24.23 -6.09
C ALA A 16 6.25 -25.00 -7.36
N ALA A 17 5.36 -25.65 -8.09
CA ALA A 17 5.76 -26.47 -9.24
C ALA A 17 6.04 -25.66 -10.52
N LEU A 18 5.55 -24.42 -10.62
CA LEU A 18 5.82 -23.55 -11.78
C LEU A 18 7.16 -22.82 -11.68
N PHE A 19 7.79 -22.77 -10.51
CA PHE A 19 9.09 -22.13 -10.31
C PHE A 19 10.28 -23.07 -10.50
N CYS A 20 10.08 -24.40 -10.39
CA CYS A 20 11.15 -25.39 -10.58
C CYS A 20 11.42 -25.76 -12.04
N GLY A 21 10.54 -25.40 -12.96
CA GLY A 21 10.70 -25.76 -14.39
C GLY A 21 11.70 -24.91 -15.18
N PHE A 22 12.20 -23.81 -14.64
CA PHE A 22 13.12 -22.89 -15.34
C PHE A 22 14.58 -22.98 -14.88
N LEU A 23 14.91 -23.81 -13.91
CA LEU A 23 16.27 -23.92 -13.35
C LEU A 23 17.01 -25.20 -13.70
N SER A 24 16.50 -26.02 -14.64
CA SER A 24 17.19 -27.22 -15.10
C SER A 24 17.76 -27.05 -16.53
N VAL A 25 18.65 -26.10 -16.71
CA VAL A 25 19.56 -26.11 -17.87
C VAL A 25 20.98 -25.80 -17.39
N GLY A 26 21.78 -26.83 -17.34
CA GLY A 26 23.22 -26.74 -17.56
C GLY A 26 24.09 -26.49 -16.34
N SER A 27 24.35 -27.52 -15.54
CA SER A 27 25.61 -27.60 -14.81
C SER A 27 26.74 -27.88 -15.82
N LEU A 28 27.42 -26.85 -16.29
CA LEU A 28 28.73 -26.98 -16.93
C LEU A 28 29.80 -26.76 -15.86
N ASN A 29 30.37 -27.85 -15.37
CA ASN A 29 31.65 -27.82 -14.68
C ASN A 29 32.72 -27.38 -15.67
N SER A 30 33.21 -26.15 -15.54
CA SER A 30 34.47 -25.73 -16.14
C SER A 30 35.51 -25.59 -15.03
N TYR A 31 36.37 -26.56 -14.91
CA TYR A 31 37.68 -26.35 -14.30
C TYR A 31 38.44 -25.39 -15.20
N ALA A 32 38.71 -24.18 -14.75
CA ALA A 32 39.64 -23.29 -15.39
C ALA A 32 40.99 -23.43 -14.68
N ASP A 33 41.92 -24.12 -15.37
CA ASP A 33 43.36 -23.99 -15.12
C ASP A 33 43.77 -22.54 -15.23
N VAL A 34 44.56 -22.09 -14.25
CA VAL A 34 45.19 -20.77 -14.24
C VAL A 34 46.51 -20.87 -15.01
N PRO A 35 46.68 -20.27 -16.18
CA PRO A 35 48.01 -20.09 -16.77
C PRO A 35 48.65 -18.84 -16.19
N HIS A 36 49.85 -19.01 -15.69
CA HIS A 36 50.75 -17.92 -15.29
C HIS A 36 51.12 -17.03 -16.50
N SER A 37 51.10 -15.76 -16.17
CA SER A 37 51.84 -14.64 -16.77
C SER A 37 52.40 -14.76 -18.18
N HIS A 38 51.79 -14.03 -19.10
CA HIS A 38 52.53 -13.35 -20.14
C HIS A 38 52.31 -11.86 -19.95
N ALA A 39 53.42 -11.14 -19.74
CA ALA A 39 53.47 -9.71 -19.78
C ALA A 39 52.96 -9.26 -21.17
N GLN A 40 51.74 -8.72 -21.23
CA GLN A 40 51.27 -8.00 -22.38
C GLN A 40 52.05 -6.71 -22.45
N ALA A 41 52.74 -6.52 -23.55
CA ALA A 41 53.36 -5.27 -23.94
C ALA A 41 52.32 -4.17 -23.81
N VAL A 42 52.59 -3.18 -22.98
CA VAL A 42 51.81 -1.94 -22.91
C VAL A 42 52.01 -1.26 -24.28
N GLU A 43 51.05 -1.43 -25.18
CA GLU A 43 50.92 -0.56 -26.34
C GLU A 43 50.87 0.85 -25.83
N GLN A 44 51.88 1.65 -26.05
CA GLN A 44 51.85 3.10 -25.80
C GLN A 44 50.76 3.67 -26.69
N ILE A 45 49.54 3.80 -26.12
CA ILE A 45 48.46 4.55 -26.75
C ILE A 45 48.94 6.00 -26.77
N ASN A 46 49.37 6.47 -27.96
CA ASN A 46 49.68 7.88 -28.16
C ASN A 46 48.43 8.70 -27.84
N GLU A 47 48.39 9.34 -26.67
CA GLU A 47 47.32 10.20 -26.25
C GLU A 47 47.51 11.61 -26.84
N LYS A 48 46.41 12.17 -27.33
CA LYS A 48 46.34 13.53 -27.85
C LYS A 48 45.63 14.43 -26.86
N MET A 49 46.24 15.52 -26.45
CA MET A 49 45.60 16.54 -25.64
C MET A 49 44.67 17.40 -26.48
N ILE A 50 43.42 17.51 -26.10
CA ILE A 50 42.40 18.34 -26.71
C ILE A 50 41.99 19.44 -25.73
N THR A 51 41.92 20.65 -26.24
CA THR A 51 41.39 21.81 -25.54
C THR A 51 40.14 22.28 -26.27
N GLY A 52 39.09 22.62 -25.59
CA GLY A 52 37.88 23.17 -26.21
C GLY A 52 37.16 24.16 -25.32
N THR A 53 36.31 25.00 -25.94
CA THR A 53 35.48 25.97 -25.25
C THR A 53 34.01 25.62 -25.52
N ILE A 54 33.21 25.57 -24.45
CA ILE A 54 31.77 25.27 -24.50
C ILE A 54 31.00 26.55 -24.20
N LEU A 55 30.17 26.97 -25.15
CA LEU A 55 29.38 28.19 -25.11
C LEU A 55 27.89 27.83 -25.25
N ASP A 56 27.01 28.71 -24.80
CA ASP A 56 25.59 28.67 -25.11
C ASP A 56 25.31 29.33 -26.48
N ASP A 57 24.04 29.38 -26.88
CA ASP A 57 23.55 30.04 -28.09
C ASP A 57 23.71 31.57 -28.06
N ALA A 58 23.83 32.18 -26.88
CA ALA A 58 24.12 33.60 -26.69
C ALA A 58 25.63 33.90 -26.69
N GLY A 59 26.49 32.87 -26.77
CA GLY A 59 27.95 32.99 -26.73
C GLY A 59 28.57 33.12 -25.35
N LEU A 60 27.80 32.83 -24.27
CA LEU A 60 28.28 32.82 -22.89
C LEU A 60 28.92 31.46 -22.56
N PRO A 61 29.99 31.43 -21.72
CA PRO A 61 30.64 30.18 -21.33
C PRO A 61 29.74 29.32 -20.44
N ILE A 62 29.67 28.02 -20.71
CA ILE A 62 28.96 27.04 -19.89
C ILE A 62 29.97 26.42 -18.91
N VAL A 63 29.79 26.72 -17.62
CA VAL A 63 30.65 26.26 -16.51
C VAL A 63 30.15 24.89 -16.02
N GLY A 64 31.06 23.92 -15.82
CA GLY A 64 30.73 22.63 -15.26
C GLY A 64 30.08 21.64 -16.24
N ALA A 65 30.12 21.91 -17.56
CA ALA A 65 29.70 20.95 -18.57
C ALA A 65 30.57 19.69 -18.56
N ASN A 66 29.95 18.53 -18.56
CA ASN A 66 30.63 17.24 -18.52
C ASN A 66 31.07 16.85 -19.95
N VAL A 67 32.37 16.56 -20.13
CA VAL A 67 32.96 16.14 -21.38
C VAL A 67 33.57 14.75 -21.23
N THR A 68 33.02 13.76 -21.92
CA THR A 68 33.46 12.36 -21.81
C THR A 68 33.84 11.79 -23.17
N VAL A 69 34.78 10.84 -23.17
CA VAL A 69 35.10 10.07 -24.39
C VAL A 69 34.15 8.89 -24.47
N LYS A 70 33.37 8.81 -25.56
CA LYS A 70 32.35 7.76 -25.76
C LYS A 70 32.96 6.36 -25.64
N GLY A 71 32.37 5.53 -24.80
CA GLY A 71 32.81 4.15 -24.59
C GLY A 71 33.99 3.98 -23.61
N THR A 72 34.41 5.04 -22.95
CA THR A 72 35.48 5.00 -21.92
C THR A 72 35.01 5.69 -20.63
N SER A 73 35.78 5.51 -19.55
CA SER A 73 35.59 6.24 -18.28
C SER A 73 36.36 7.57 -18.23
N LYS A 74 37.05 7.98 -19.32
CA LYS A 74 37.81 9.23 -19.37
C LYS A 74 36.87 10.41 -19.61
N GLY A 75 36.98 11.44 -18.76
CA GLY A 75 36.19 12.65 -18.87
C GLY A 75 36.78 13.80 -18.06
N THR A 76 36.27 15.00 -18.30
CA THR A 76 36.61 16.25 -17.60
C THR A 76 35.36 17.13 -17.53
N ILE A 77 35.46 18.25 -16.81
CA ILE A 77 34.42 19.30 -16.77
C ILE A 77 34.98 20.62 -17.28
N SER A 78 34.13 21.50 -17.82
CA SER A 78 34.52 22.85 -18.23
C SER A 78 34.71 23.76 -17.00
N ASP A 79 35.69 24.64 -17.11
CA ASP A 79 36.04 25.65 -16.10
C ASP A 79 35.13 26.91 -16.16
N LEU A 80 35.51 27.96 -15.40
CA LEU A 80 34.74 29.22 -15.31
C LEU A 80 34.63 29.98 -16.63
N ASP A 81 35.57 29.76 -17.54
CA ASP A 81 35.61 30.34 -18.88
C ASP A 81 35.01 29.40 -19.95
N GLY A 82 34.35 28.29 -19.49
CA GLY A 82 33.81 27.26 -20.36
C GLY A 82 34.88 26.39 -21.04
N VAL A 83 36.14 26.47 -20.62
CA VAL A 83 37.26 25.75 -21.28
C VAL A 83 37.43 24.38 -20.63
N PHE A 84 37.67 23.36 -21.47
CA PHE A 84 38.02 22.02 -21.01
C PHE A 84 39.33 21.54 -21.62
N LYS A 85 40.04 20.67 -20.93
CA LYS A 85 41.23 19.97 -21.40
C LYS A 85 41.05 18.47 -21.12
N LEU A 86 41.23 17.65 -22.17
CA LEU A 86 41.02 16.21 -22.07
C LEU A 86 42.03 15.46 -22.95
N SER A 87 42.67 14.47 -22.36
CA SER A 87 43.56 13.56 -23.11
C SER A 87 42.73 12.42 -23.72
N VAL A 88 42.79 12.26 -25.03
CA VAL A 88 42.00 11.26 -25.77
C VAL A 88 42.94 10.36 -26.60
N PRO A 89 42.55 9.07 -26.83
CA PRO A 89 43.26 8.20 -27.78
C PRO A 89 43.29 8.79 -29.17
N GLN A 90 44.41 8.64 -29.89
CA GLN A 90 44.63 9.31 -31.18
C GLN A 90 43.68 8.90 -32.30
N ASN A 91 43.06 7.72 -32.27
CA ASN A 91 42.25 7.19 -33.34
C ASN A 91 40.75 7.28 -33.05
N ASN A 92 40.02 8.07 -33.87
CA ASN A 92 38.56 8.12 -33.95
C ASN A 92 37.78 8.35 -32.63
N SER A 93 38.35 9.09 -31.68
CA SER A 93 37.66 9.43 -30.44
C SER A 93 36.45 10.33 -30.70
N VAL A 94 35.34 10.02 -30.08
CA VAL A 94 34.11 10.80 -30.09
C VAL A 94 33.87 11.38 -28.71
N LEU A 95 33.74 12.70 -28.59
CA LEU A 95 33.38 13.36 -27.35
C LEU A 95 31.88 13.44 -27.22
N VAL A 96 31.39 13.19 -26.01
CA VAL A 96 30.01 13.42 -25.56
C VAL A 96 30.03 14.53 -24.53
N ILE A 97 29.37 15.64 -24.84
CA ILE A 97 29.34 16.85 -24.03
C ILE A 97 27.90 17.02 -23.56
N SER A 98 27.71 17.07 -22.24
CA SER A 98 26.38 17.18 -21.60
C SER A 98 26.38 18.21 -20.48
N PHE A 99 25.30 18.97 -20.38
CA PHE A 99 25.04 19.91 -19.30
C PHE A 99 23.55 19.99 -19.02
N ILE A 100 23.17 20.21 -17.77
CA ILE A 100 21.74 20.27 -17.36
C ILE A 100 21.07 21.44 -18.07
N GLY A 101 19.95 21.17 -18.78
CA GLY A 101 19.20 22.19 -19.52
C GLY A 101 19.69 22.44 -20.95
N TYR A 102 20.65 21.65 -21.45
CA TYR A 102 21.19 21.75 -22.81
C TYR A 102 21.18 20.41 -23.52
N LYS A 103 20.99 20.43 -24.86
CA LYS A 103 21.05 19.22 -25.68
C LYS A 103 22.45 18.63 -25.65
N THR A 104 22.53 17.32 -25.44
CA THR A 104 23.79 16.59 -25.47
C THR A 104 24.40 16.65 -26.86
N VAL A 105 25.63 17.16 -26.95
CA VAL A 105 26.38 17.28 -28.22
C VAL A 105 27.39 16.12 -28.34
N THR A 106 27.40 15.45 -29.48
CA THR A 106 28.34 14.37 -29.77
C THR A 106 29.20 14.79 -30.95
N LEU A 107 30.52 14.90 -30.74
CA LEU A 107 31.48 15.39 -31.75
C LEU A 107 32.63 14.41 -31.97
N PRO A 108 32.93 14.03 -33.22
CA PRO A 108 34.17 13.31 -33.56
C PRO A 108 35.35 14.26 -33.43
N VAL A 109 36.38 13.84 -32.73
CA VAL A 109 37.59 14.67 -32.52
C VAL A 109 38.44 14.86 -33.75
N GLY A 110 38.56 13.83 -34.58
CA GLY A 110 39.37 13.88 -35.83
C GLY A 110 40.81 14.39 -35.62
N ALA A 111 41.28 15.26 -36.52
CA ALA A 111 42.60 15.86 -36.47
C ALA A 111 42.71 17.12 -35.58
N HIS A 112 41.57 17.64 -35.08
CA HIS A 112 41.51 18.90 -34.34
C HIS A 112 42.09 18.78 -32.92
N THR A 113 42.86 19.76 -32.51
CA THR A 113 43.41 19.91 -31.16
C THR A 113 42.64 20.94 -30.32
N THR A 114 41.91 21.82 -31.02
CA THR A 114 41.06 22.85 -30.41
C THR A 114 39.63 22.72 -30.93
N LEU A 115 38.66 22.71 -30.05
CA LEU A 115 37.23 22.56 -30.36
C LEU A 115 36.45 23.74 -29.82
N LYS A 116 35.51 24.27 -30.59
CA LYS A 116 34.51 25.22 -30.12
C LYS A 116 33.14 24.54 -30.21
N VAL A 117 32.48 24.41 -29.09
CA VAL A 117 31.19 23.72 -29.00
C VAL A 117 30.15 24.72 -28.56
N VAL A 118 29.10 24.86 -29.34
CA VAL A 118 27.91 25.63 -28.96
C VAL A 118 26.81 24.64 -28.57
N MET A 119 26.32 24.75 -27.37
CA MET A 119 25.21 23.94 -26.88
C MET A 119 23.90 24.73 -27.01
N GLU A 120 22.93 24.11 -27.64
CA GLU A 120 21.57 24.66 -27.69
C GLU A 120 20.82 24.35 -26.38
N PRO A 121 20.10 25.34 -25.82
CA PRO A 121 19.22 25.04 -24.70
C PRO A 121 18.27 23.90 -25.10
N GLU A 122 18.23 22.85 -24.31
CA GLU A 122 17.18 21.86 -24.38
C GLU A 122 15.98 22.52 -23.71
N ALA A 123 15.20 23.28 -24.47
CA ALA A 123 13.83 23.54 -24.07
C ALA A 123 13.13 22.16 -24.07
N GLU A 124 13.40 21.35 -23.05
CA GLU A 124 12.45 20.33 -22.66
C GLU A 124 11.17 21.09 -22.28
N GLN A 125 10.38 21.40 -23.27
CA GLN A 125 8.95 21.33 -23.07
C GLN A 125 8.74 19.88 -22.67
N LEU A 126 8.80 19.62 -21.37
CA LEU A 126 8.27 18.41 -20.76
C LEU A 126 6.82 18.35 -21.21
N ASN A 127 6.57 17.76 -22.37
CA ASN A 127 5.26 17.32 -22.78
C ASN A 127 4.92 16.17 -21.83
N GLU A 128 4.67 16.54 -20.55
CA GLU A 128 4.32 15.62 -19.51
C GLU A 128 3.04 14.90 -19.95
N VAL A 129 3.24 13.68 -20.47
CA VAL A 129 2.15 12.83 -20.93
C VAL A 129 1.61 12.12 -19.70
N VAL A 130 0.38 12.41 -19.38
CA VAL A 130 -0.32 11.83 -18.21
C VAL A 130 -1.37 10.83 -18.67
N VAL A 131 -1.59 9.80 -17.88
CA VAL A 131 -2.68 8.86 -18.09
C VAL A 131 -3.95 9.48 -17.54
N THR A 132 -4.89 9.77 -18.44
CA THR A 132 -6.21 10.32 -18.10
C THR A 132 -7.21 9.18 -17.86
N ALA A 133 -8.49 9.54 -17.77
CA ALA A 133 -9.58 8.58 -17.68
C ALA A 133 -9.54 7.54 -18.80
N LEU A 134 -10.04 6.36 -18.49
CA LEU A 134 -10.10 5.22 -19.41
C LEU A 134 -8.72 4.75 -19.93
N GLY A 135 -7.61 5.13 -19.24
CA GLY A 135 -6.26 4.74 -19.63
C GLY A 135 -5.72 5.49 -20.86
N ILE A 136 -6.33 6.61 -21.26
CA ILE A 136 -5.92 7.42 -22.41
C ILE A 136 -4.71 8.26 -22.01
N LYS A 137 -3.63 8.19 -22.78
CA LYS A 137 -2.47 9.08 -22.61
C LYS A 137 -2.73 10.42 -23.30
N ARG A 138 -2.57 11.53 -22.58
CA ARG A 138 -2.67 12.90 -23.12
C ARG A 138 -1.58 13.79 -22.55
N GLU A 139 -1.20 14.81 -23.29
CA GLU A 139 -0.33 15.86 -22.77
C GLU A 139 -1.05 16.64 -21.68
N LYS A 140 -0.40 16.84 -20.54
CA LYS A 140 -0.97 17.54 -19.37
C LYS A 140 -1.48 18.93 -19.73
N LYS A 141 -0.76 19.65 -20.61
CA LYS A 141 -1.18 21.00 -21.08
C LYS A 141 -2.47 21.00 -21.92
N ALA A 142 -2.80 19.86 -22.56
CA ALA A 142 -4.00 19.69 -23.36
C ALA A 142 -5.25 19.32 -22.52
N LEU A 143 -5.11 19.19 -21.19
CA LEU A 143 -6.22 18.87 -20.31
C LEU A 143 -6.94 20.13 -19.90
N GLY A 144 -8.25 20.20 -20.16
CA GLY A 144 -9.13 21.28 -19.69
C GLY A 144 -9.43 21.25 -18.17
N TYR A 145 -8.66 20.46 -17.38
CA TYR A 145 -8.88 20.29 -15.95
C TYR A 145 -7.56 20.08 -15.18
N ALA A 146 -7.56 20.49 -13.91
CA ALA A 146 -6.40 20.32 -13.05
C ALA A 146 -6.25 18.86 -12.60
N MET A 147 -5.12 18.26 -12.93
CA MET A 147 -4.69 16.94 -12.49
C MET A 147 -3.31 17.04 -11.85
N GLN A 148 -3.10 16.29 -10.79
CA GLN A 148 -1.79 16.17 -10.16
C GLN A 148 -1.33 14.71 -10.25
N GLU A 149 -0.14 14.51 -10.76
CA GLU A 149 0.51 13.20 -10.86
C GLU A 149 1.60 13.06 -9.81
N VAL A 150 1.70 11.88 -9.22
CA VAL A 150 2.79 11.47 -8.31
C VAL A 150 3.45 10.26 -8.94
N LYS A 151 4.72 10.38 -9.31
CA LYS A 151 5.52 9.29 -9.89
C LYS A 151 6.02 8.35 -8.79
N THR A 152 6.38 7.12 -9.17
CA THR A 152 6.85 6.05 -8.27
C THR A 152 8.00 6.48 -7.38
N ASP A 153 8.99 7.22 -7.90
CA ASP A 153 10.18 7.62 -7.15
C ASP A 153 9.81 8.39 -5.88
N ALA A 154 8.85 9.32 -6.01
CA ALA A 154 8.33 10.06 -4.86
C ALA A 154 7.52 9.17 -3.89
N LEU A 155 6.97 8.05 -4.33
CA LEU A 155 6.23 7.10 -3.47
C LEU A 155 7.17 6.16 -2.72
N THR A 156 8.32 5.82 -3.29
CA THR A 156 9.26 4.83 -2.72
C THR A 156 10.18 5.38 -1.66
N GLU A 157 10.30 6.72 -1.53
CA GLU A 157 11.08 7.36 -0.47
C GLU A 157 10.58 7.02 0.94
N ASN A 158 9.26 6.88 1.12
CA ASN A 158 8.65 6.53 2.39
C ASN A 158 7.63 5.41 2.19
N LYS A 159 8.13 4.17 2.17
CA LYS A 159 7.31 2.99 1.93
C LYS A 159 6.35 2.73 3.09
N SER A 160 5.07 2.64 2.79
CA SER A 160 4.01 2.25 3.70
C SER A 160 3.25 1.03 3.19
N VAL A 161 2.62 0.30 4.09
CA VAL A 161 1.74 -0.84 3.76
C VAL A 161 0.51 -0.42 2.94
N SER A 162 0.12 0.85 3.01
CA SER A 162 -1.02 1.43 2.29
C SER A 162 -0.57 2.48 1.30
N VAL A 163 -0.97 2.34 0.03
CA VAL A 163 -0.73 3.35 -1.03
C VAL A 163 -1.33 4.71 -0.65
N ALA A 164 -2.49 4.72 0.01
CA ALA A 164 -3.10 5.97 0.47
C ALA A 164 -2.19 6.74 1.43
N ASN A 165 -1.53 6.04 2.35
CA ASN A 165 -0.62 6.68 3.32
C ASN A 165 0.63 7.26 2.64
N MET A 166 1.10 6.64 1.55
CA MET A 166 2.24 7.14 0.78
C MET A 166 1.93 8.46 0.05
N LEU A 167 0.65 8.78 -0.17
CA LEU A 167 0.19 10.02 -0.78
C LEU A 167 0.07 11.19 0.20
N GLN A 168 0.17 10.93 1.51
CA GLN A 168 0.03 11.95 2.54
C GLN A 168 1.08 13.06 2.38
N GLY A 169 0.64 14.32 2.36
CA GLY A 169 1.51 15.48 2.17
C GLY A 169 2.02 15.72 0.75
N LYS A 170 1.78 14.80 -0.21
CA LYS A 170 2.28 14.91 -1.59
C LYS A 170 1.29 15.50 -2.58
N ILE A 171 0.01 15.63 -2.18
CA ILE A 171 -1.06 16.09 -3.07
C ILE A 171 -1.77 17.30 -2.45
N ALA A 172 -1.71 18.45 -3.13
CA ALA A 172 -2.37 19.65 -2.68
C ALA A 172 -3.91 19.48 -2.65
N GLY A 173 -4.57 19.95 -1.56
CA GLY A 173 -6.02 19.87 -1.40
C GLY A 173 -6.58 18.46 -1.19
N VAL A 174 -5.74 17.51 -0.76
CA VAL A 174 -6.13 16.17 -0.33
C VAL A 174 -5.71 15.98 1.12
N GLN A 175 -6.68 15.70 1.97
CA GLN A 175 -6.48 15.35 3.37
C GLN A 175 -6.54 13.83 3.51
N ILE A 176 -5.51 13.24 4.12
CA ILE A 176 -5.40 11.80 4.34
C ILE A 176 -5.25 11.58 5.84
N SER A 177 -6.17 10.82 6.41
CA SER A 177 -6.17 10.46 7.83
C SER A 177 -6.18 8.95 7.97
N GLN A 178 -5.25 8.42 8.74
CA GLN A 178 -5.16 7.00 9.05
C GLN A 178 -6.06 6.67 10.24
N SER A 179 -6.60 5.47 10.24
CA SER A 179 -7.29 4.91 11.39
C SER A 179 -6.31 4.54 12.50
N GLY A 180 -6.78 4.58 13.75
CA GLY A 180 -6.00 4.14 14.92
C GLY A 180 -5.75 2.64 15.01
N THR A 181 -6.25 1.85 14.06
CA THR A 181 -6.09 0.38 14.02
C THR A 181 -4.63 -0.06 13.72
N GLY A 182 -3.75 0.87 13.34
CA GLY A 182 -2.39 0.53 12.96
C GLY A 182 -2.29 -0.02 11.53
N MET A 183 -1.42 -1.00 11.33
CA MET A 183 -1.19 -1.60 10.01
C MET A 183 -2.45 -2.27 9.47
N GLY A 184 -2.83 -1.96 8.23
CA GLY A 184 -4.02 -2.54 7.60
C GLY A 184 -5.35 -1.95 8.06
N GLY A 185 -5.34 -0.85 8.82
CA GLY A 185 -6.50 -0.02 9.08
C GLY A 185 -6.95 0.76 7.84
N SER A 186 -8.17 1.26 7.87
CA SER A 186 -8.70 2.11 6.80
C SER A 186 -7.97 3.45 6.75
N THR A 187 -7.98 4.06 5.58
CA THR A 187 -7.46 5.40 5.37
C THR A 187 -8.58 6.26 4.82
N ARG A 188 -8.90 7.35 5.51
CA ARG A 188 -9.88 8.31 5.05
C ARG A 188 -9.19 9.34 4.15
N ILE A 189 -9.69 9.46 2.94
CA ILE A 189 -9.22 10.43 1.95
C ILE A 189 -10.35 11.41 1.64
N VAL A 190 -10.08 12.69 1.83
CA VAL A 190 -11.03 13.76 1.54
C VAL A 190 -10.39 14.74 0.56
N MET A 191 -11.07 15.00 -0.56
CA MET A 191 -10.62 15.91 -1.60
C MET A 191 -11.46 17.17 -1.61
N ARG A 192 -10.83 18.34 -1.39
CA ARG A 192 -11.49 19.66 -1.40
C ARG A 192 -12.63 19.82 -0.37
N GLY A 193 -12.59 19.07 0.74
CA GLY A 193 -13.58 19.12 1.81
C GLY A 193 -14.65 18.04 1.73
N LEU A 194 -15.55 18.04 2.69
CA LEU A 194 -16.66 17.07 2.79
C LEU A 194 -17.83 17.54 1.92
N ASN A 195 -18.32 16.67 1.05
CA ASN A 195 -19.46 16.97 0.17
C ASN A 195 -20.79 16.44 0.74
N SER A 196 -20.74 15.51 1.70
CA SER A 196 -21.91 14.89 2.32
C SER A 196 -21.73 14.76 3.82
N LEU A 197 -22.76 15.10 4.59
CA LEU A 197 -22.78 14.93 6.05
C LEU A 197 -22.99 13.48 6.47
N SER A 198 -23.76 12.71 5.71
CA SER A 198 -24.13 11.34 6.04
C SER A 198 -23.68 10.31 4.99
N GLY A 199 -23.16 10.75 3.86
CA GLY A 199 -22.73 9.90 2.76
C GLY A 199 -21.25 9.61 2.76
N LYS A 200 -20.84 8.72 1.86
CA LYS A 200 -19.43 8.42 1.60
C LYS A 200 -18.75 9.64 0.98
N ASN A 201 -17.64 10.07 1.55
CA ASN A 201 -16.80 11.16 1.04
C ASN A 201 -15.48 10.66 0.45
N GLN A 202 -15.30 9.34 0.32
CA GLN A 202 -14.11 8.71 -0.25
C GLN A 202 -14.06 8.88 -1.77
N PRO A 203 -12.88 9.08 -2.37
CA PRO A 203 -12.70 9.11 -3.82
C PRO A 203 -12.86 7.71 -4.43
N LEU A 204 -13.17 7.68 -5.72
CA LEU A 204 -13.17 6.45 -6.49
C LEU A 204 -11.73 5.99 -6.77
N TRP A 205 -11.44 4.71 -6.56
CA TRP A 205 -10.19 4.10 -6.99
C TRP A 205 -10.34 3.51 -8.38
N VAL A 206 -9.36 3.79 -9.24
CA VAL A 206 -9.32 3.31 -10.62
C VAL A 206 -7.94 2.72 -10.88
N VAL A 207 -7.89 1.48 -11.36
CA VAL A 207 -6.63 0.80 -11.70
C VAL A 207 -6.62 0.51 -13.19
N ASP A 208 -5.63 1.05 -13.91
CA ASP A 208 -5.46 0.93 -15.37
C ASP A 208 -6.74 1.22 -16.17
N GLY A 209 -7.51 2.20 -15.69
CA GLY A 209 -8.72 2.68 -16.34
C GLY A 209 -10.03 1.97 -15.93
N PHE A 210 -9.97 0.96 -15.05
CA PHE A 210 -11.16 0.32 -14.49
C PHE A 210 -11.41 0.76 -13.05
N PRO A 211 -12.64 1.20 -12.72
CA PRO A 211 -13.05 1.42 -11.35
C PRO A 211 -12.96 0.12 -10.56
N ILE A 212 -12.48 0.20 -9.33
CA ILE A 212 -12.47 -0.92 -8.39
C ILE A 212 -13.32 -0.60 -7.17
N ASP A 213 -13.92 -1.64 -6.58
CA ASP A 213 -14.67 -1.48 -5.34
C ASP A 213 -13.72 -1.21 -4.17
N ASP A 214 -14.03 -0.19 -3.36
CA ASP A 214 -13.24 0.10 -2.16
C ASP A 214 -13.25 -1.08 -1.20
N GLY A 215 -14.37 -1.78 -1.09
CA GLY A 215 -14.46 -3.09 -0.47
C GLY A 215 -14.02 -3.15 0.98
N ALA A 216 -14.10 -2.04 1.72
CA ALA A 216 -13.84 -2.07 3.17
C ALA A 216 -14.79 -3.08 3.82
N PRO A 217 -14.28 -4.18 4.43
CA PRO A 217 -15.14 -5.25 4.92
C PRO A 217 -15.87 -4.89 6.22
N THR A 218 -15.23 -4.07 7.04
CA THR A 218 -15.77 -3.57 8.31
C THR A 218 -15.23 -2.17 8.55
N GLU A 219 -16.06 -1.34 9.17
CA GLU A 219 -15.69 -0.02 9.68
C GLU A 219 -15.87 -0.06 11.19
N ALA A 220 -14.91 0.46 11.95
CA ALA A 220 -15.03 0.64 13.38
C ALA A 220 -15.93 1.85 13.65
N GLY A 221 -16.84 1.68 14.61
CA GLY A 221 -17.71 2.74 15.11
C GLY A 221 -17.28 3.24 16.48
N GLU A 222 -18.06 4.15 17.04
CA GLU A 222 -17.88 4.66 18.40
C GLU A 222 -17.93 3.53 19.45
N TRP A 223 -18.81 2.57 19.24
CA TRP A 223 -19.09 1.47 20.17
C TRP A 223 -18.24 0.21 19.96
N GLY A 224 -17.28 0.28 19.06
CA GLY A 224 -16.35 -0.82 18.80
C GLY A 224 -16.30 -1.26 17.34
N GLY A 225 -15.66 -2.40 17.14
CA GLY A 225 -15.44 -3.03 15.84
C GLY A 225 -13.98 -2.96 15.40
N ALA A 226 -13.61 -3.92 14.54
CA ALA A 226 -12.29 -3.94 13.91
C ALA A 226 -12.38 -3.27 12.55
N ASP A 227 -11.52 -2.27 12.32
CA ASP A 227 -11.44 -1.53 11.09
C ASP A 227 -10.54 -2.24 10.07
N CYS A 228 -11.05 -2.45 8.88
CA CYS A 228 -10.35 -3.10 7.79
C CYS A 228 -10.14 -2.15 6.61
N ALA A 229 -8.93 -2.14 6.08
CA ALA A 229 -8.61 -1.31 4.95
C ALA A 229 -9.35 -1.70 3.67
N GLY A 230 -9.74 -0.69 2.91
CA GLY A 230 -10.32 -0.80 1.58
C GLY A 230 -9.30 -0.97 0.45
N ALA A 231 -9.72 -0.67 -0.78
CA ALA A 231 -8.96 -0.86 -2.03
C ALA A 231 -7.56 -0.24 -2.02
N ALA A 232 -7.40 0.92 -1.39
CA ALA A 232 -6.13 1.64 -1.31
C ALA A 232 -4.97 0.83 -0.75
N SER A 233 -5.26 -0.09 0.16
CA SER A 233 -4.25 -0.94 0.81
C SER A 233 -4.05 -2.28 0.11
N GLN A 234 -4.86 -2.59 -0.90
CA GLN A 234 -4.87 -3.89 -1.58
C GLN A 234 -4.08 -3.88 -2.88
N ILE A 235 -3.56 -2.72 -3.27
CA ILE A 235 -2.69 -2.56 -4.43
C ILE A 235 -1.26 -2.56 -3.93
N ASN A 236 -0.41 -3.37 -4.58
CA ASN A 236 1.00 -3.42 -4.23
C ASN A 236 1.72 -2.13 -4.68
N PRO A 237 2.32 -1.36 -3.77
CA PRO A 237 3.05 -0.15 -4.14
C PRO A 237 4.19 -0.38 -5.14
N GLU A 238 4.83 -1.55 -5.11
CA GLU A 238 5.97 -1.88 -5.99
C GLU A 238 5.55 -2.04 -7.46
N ASP A 239 4.26 -2.30 -7.71
CA ASP A 239 3.72 -2.48 -9.06
C ASP A 239 3.16 -1.16 -9.65
N ILE A 240 3.23 -0.04 -8.93
CA ILE A 240 2.72 1.25 -9.37
C ILE A 240 3.76 1.99 -10.20
N GLU A 241 3.39 2.48 -11.39
CA GLU A 241 4.17 3.39 -12.23
C GLU A 241 3.91 4.86 -11.86
N SER A 242 2.62 5.23 -11.74
CA SER A 242 2.21 6.57 -11.34
C SER A 242 0.81 6.59 -10.73
N ILE A 243 0.52 7.64 -9.97
CA ILE A 243 -0.81 7.91 -9.41
C ILE A 243 -1.24 9.30 -9.86
N SER A 244 -2.37 9.37 -10.54
CA SER A 244 -3.00 10.60 -10.97
C SER A 244 -4.24 10.90 -10.15
N VAL A 245 -4.37 12.12 -9.62
CA VAL A 245 -5.49 12.53 -8.78
C VAL A 245 -6.38 13.51 -9.52
N LEU A 246 -7.62 13.09 -9.76
CA LEU A 246 -8.67 13.87 -10.39
C LEU A 246 -9.58 14.45 -9.31
N LYS A 247 -9.61 15.78 -9.19
CA LYS A 247 -10.30 16.47 -8.10
C LYS A 247 -11.69 16.97 -8.54
N GLY A 248 -12.73 16.61 -7.77
CA GLY A 248 -14.08 17.16 -7.91
C GLY A 248 -14.84 16.74 -9.17
N ALA A 249 -15.63 17.64 -9.74
CA ALA A 249 -16.58 17.38 -10.84
C ALA A 249 -15.94 16.78 -12.10
N ASN A 250 -14.66 17.02 -12.35
CA ASN A 250 -13.95 16.48 -13.50
C ASN A 250 -13.82 14.94 -13.45
N ALA A 251 -13.68 14.39 -12.24
CA ALA A 251 -13.70 12.94 -12.06
C ALA A 251 -15.10 12.37 -12.34
N ALA A 252 -16.15 13.07 -11.90
CA ALA A 252 -17.53 12.66 -12.15
C ALA A 252 -17.92 12.71 -13.63
N ALA A 253 -17.40 13.67 -14.40
CA ALA A 253 -17.59 13.72 -15.85
C ALA A 253 -17.01 12.50 -16.58
N LEU A 254 -15.95 11.89 -16.02
CA LEU A 254 -15.23 10.78 -16.64
C LEU A 254 -15.68 9.39 -16.14
N TYR A 255 -16.08 9.29 -14.86
CA TYR A 255 -16.42 8.02 -14.19
C TYR A 255 -17.84 8.01 -13.60
N GLY A 256 -18.65 9.02 -13.92
CA GLY A 256 -20.03 9.15 -13.45
C GLY A 256 -20.14 9.50 -11.96
N SER A 257 -21.32 9.27 -11.39
CA SER A 257 -21.66 9.64 -10.01
C SER A 257 -20.77 8.96 -8.95
N ARG A 258 -20.19 7.80 -9.25
CA ARG A 258 -19.24 7.10 -8.35
C ARG A 258 -18.02 7.96 -8.01
N ALA A 259 -17.61 8.87 -8.90
CA ALA A 259 -16.45 9.74 -8.73
C ALA A 259 -16.81 11.18 -8.33
N GLN A 260 -18.00 11.43 -7.76
CA GLN A 260 -18.41 12.76 -7.31
C GLN A 260 -17.45 13.39 -6.30
N ASN A 261 -16.77 12.58 -5.49
CA ASN A 261 -15.78 13.01 -4.51
C ASN A 261 -14.35 13.02 -5.05
N GLY A 262 -14.18 12.89 -6.37
CA GLY A 262 -12.88 12.76 -7.02
C GLY A 262 -12.52 11.31 -7.34
N ALA A 263 -11.40 11.12 -8.04
CA ALA A 263 -10.87 9.80 -8.36
C ALA A 263 -9.34 9.76 -8.21
N ILE A 264 -8.84 8.61 -7.74
CA ILE A 264 -7.42 8.28 -7.69
C ILE A 264 -7.18 7.22 -8.75
N VAL A 265 -6.46 7.60 -9.80
CA VAL A 265 -6.17 6.74 -10.95
C VAL A 265 -4.76 6.20 -10.82
N ILE A 266 -4.62 4.89 -10.69
CA ILE A 266 -3.36 4.18 -10.59
C ILE A 266 -3.02 3.60 -11.95
N THR A 267 -1.81 3.89 -12.41
CA THR A 267 -1.19 3.23 -13.57
C THR A 267 -0.14 2.26 -13.06
N THR A 268 -0.17 1.03 -13.55
CA THR A 268 0.76 0.00 -13.11
C THR A 268 1.92 -0.17 -14.08
N LYS A 269 3.07 -0.62 -13.56
CA LYS A 269 4.29 -0.90 -14.33
C LYS A 269 4.06 -1.97 -15.38
N LYS A 270 4.70 -1.81 -16.54
CA LYS A 270 4.60 -2.70 -17.71
C LYS A 270 5.99 -3.10 -18.19
N GLY A 271 6.07 -4.18 -18.97
CA GLY A 271 7.24 -4.47 -19.79
C GLY A 271 7.37 -3.48 -20.96
N LYS A 272 8.59 -3.12 -21.31
CA LYS A 272 8.87 -2.21 -22.44
C LYS A 272 9.37 -2.99 -23.65
N LYS A 273 8.98 -2.56 -24.86
CA LYS A 273 9.47 -3.12 -26.12
C LYS A 273 11.01 -3.02 -26.20
N GLY A 274 11.66 -4.09 -26.65
CA GLY A 274 13.12 -4.13 -26.79
C GLY A 274 13.91 -4.19 -25.49
N GLN A 275 13.24 -4.40 -24.35
CA GLN A 275 13.89 -4.50 -23.05
C GLN A 275 14.46 -5.92 -22.86
N PRO A 276 15.79 -6.08 -22.61
CA PRO A 276 16.36 -7.37 -22.24
C PRO A 276 15.70 -7.93 -20.98
N LEU A 277 15.82 -9.25 -20.77
CA LEU A 277 15.40 -9.84 -19.51
C LEU A 277 16.13 -9.17 -18.34
N SER A 278 15.36 -8.59 -17.45
CA SER A 278 15.82 -7.97 -16.20
C SER A 278 15.13 -8.66 -15.04
N ILE A 279 15.91 -9.02 -14.03
CA ILE A 279 15.41 -9.55 -12.75
C ILE A 279 15.81 -8.57 -11.67
N GLU A 280 14.84 -8.10 -10.92
CA GLU A 280 15.00 -7.11 -9.83
C GLU A 280 14.50 -7.70 -8.53
N TYR A 281 15.29 -7.57 -7.47
CA TYR A 281 14.88 -7.86 -6.11
C TYR A 281 14.85 -6.60 -5.28
N ASN A 282 13.75 -6.37 -4.57
CA ASN A 282 13.59 -5.25 -3.64
C ASN A 282 13.18 -5.77 -2.27
N GLY A 283 14.02 -5.56 -1.27
CA GLY A 283 13.77 -5.90 0.13
C GLY A 283 13.63 -4.64 0.99
N ASN A 284 12.66 -4.64 1.91
CA ASN A 284 12.45 -3.57 2.87
C ASN A 284 12.14 -4.14 4.25
N VAL A 285 12.73 -3.54 5.29
CA VAL A 285 12.46 -3.86 6.70
C VAL A 285 12.19 -2.57 7.44
N ASN A 286 11.09 -2.52 8.20
CA ASN A 286 10.71 -1.40 9.05
C ASN A 286 10.57 -1.83 10.51
N PHE A 287 11.05 -0.99 11.42
CA PHE A 287 10.85 -1.11 12.85
C PHE A 287 9.97 0.05 13.33
N SER A 288 8.95 -0.26 14.12
CA SER A 288 8.01 0.71 14.65
C SER A 288 7.96 0.61 16.16
N LYS A 289 7.92 1.75 16.84
CA LYS A 289 7.72 1.83 18.29
C LYS A 289 6.60 2.79 18.61
N ALA A 290 5.88 2.51 19.69
CA ALA A 290 4.91 3.44 20.23
C ALA A 290 5.61 4.68 20.79
N TYR A 291 4.96 5.81 20.63
CA TYR A 291 5.35 7.09 21.21
C TYR A 291 4.15 7.69 21.92
N SER A 292 4.34 8.13 23.15
CA SER A 292 3.33 8.85 23.91
C SER A 292 3.59 10.35 23.84
N PRO A 293 2.66 11.13 23.29
CA PRO A 293 2.78 12.60 23.29
C PRO A 293 2.32 13.23 24.62
N TYR A 294 1.85 12.42 25.57
CA TYR A 294 1.26 12.89 26.81
C TYR A 294 2.22 12.73 27.98
N GLU A 295 2.31 13.76 28.79
CA GLU A 295 2.95 13.71 30.10
C GLU A 295 1.88 13.51 31.16
N TYR A 296 1.97 12.42 31.91
CA TYR A 296 1.03 12.11 32.97
C TYR A 296 1.61 12.51 34.32
N GLN A 297 0.73 12.92 35.24
CA GLN A 297 1.13 13.12 36.62
C GLN A 297 1.55 11.76 37.24
N ASN A 298 2.65 11.76 38.02
CA ASN A 298 3.20 10.59 38.70
C ASN A 298 3.35 10.80 40.20
N VAL A 299 2.51 11.66 40.79
CA VAL A 299 2.56 12.04 42.20
C VAL A 299 1.45 11.34 42.97
N TYR A 300 0.21 11.37 42.47
CA TYR A 300 -0.96 10.86 43.13
C TYR A 300 -1.47 9.58 42.48
N ALA A 301 -1.81 8.60 43.32
CA ALA A 301 -2.32 7.30 42.89
C ALA A 301 -3.83 7.31 42.64
N GLN A 302 -4.34 6.14 42.26
CA GLN A 302 -5.75 5.83 42.18
C GLN A 302 -6.45 6.15 43.52
N GLY A 303 -7.64 6.77 43.43
CA GLY A 303 -8.43 7.15 44.60
C GLY A 303 -9.05 8.53 44.47
N SER A 304 -9.62 9.02 45.60
CA SER A 304 -10.20 10.36 45.69
C SER A 304 -9.93 10.98 47.06
N ALA A 305 -9.92 12.32 47.13
CA ALA A 305 -9.70 13.11 48.35
C ALA A 305 -8.47 12.68 49.19
N GLY A 306 -7.39 12.22 48.53
CA GLY A 306 -6.17 11.77 49.18
C GLY A 306 -6.23 10.35 49.76
N VAL A 307 -7.35 9.62 49.58
CA VAL A 307 -7.55 8.25 50.06
C VAL A 307 -7.44 7.26 48.90
N TYR A 308 -6.71 6.16 49.11
CA TYR A 308 -6.63 5.08 48.13
C TYR A 308 -7.99 4.37 48.00
N ASP A 309 -8.47 4.23 46.80
CA ASP A 309 -9.64 3.43 46.46
C ASP A 309 -9.35 2.66 45.16
N MET A 310 -9.26 1.32 45.26
CA MET A 310 -8.94 0.44 44.13
C MET A 310 -10.02 0.40 43.03
N LYS A 311 -11.22 0.94 43.27
CA LYS A 311 -12.31 1.04 42.29
C LYS A 311 -12.44 2.44 41.70
N ALA A 312 -11.72 3.41 42.23
CA ALA A 312 -11.77 4.77 41.72
C ALA A 312 -11.20 4.83 40.27
N THR A 313 -11.90 5.55 39.41
CA THR A 313 -11.49 5.77 38.02
C THR A 313 -10.56 6.97 37.87
N GLY A 314 -10.38 7.77 38.90
CA GLY A 314 -9.52 8.92 38.95
C GLY A 314 -8.22 8.69 39.73
N SER A 315 -7.25 9.59 39.59
CA SER A 315 -5.95 9.55 40.26
C SER A 315 -5.79 10.71 41.24
N TRP A 316 -6.76 10.82 42.17
CA TRP A 316 -6.84 11.82 43.25
C TRP A 316 -6.66 11.19 44.63
N GLY A 317 -6.01 10.03 44.68
CA GLY A 317 -5.71 9.29 45.92
C GLY A 317 -4.47 9.82 46.65
N PRO A 318 -3.82 9.01 47.49
CA PRO A 318 -2.63 9.42 48.23
C PRO A 318 -1.42 9.61 47.34
N LYS A 319 -0.40 10.35 47.84
CA LYS A 319 0.90 10.40 47.18
C LYS A 319 1.54 9.02 47.11
N MET A 320 2.15 8.72 45.97
CA MET A 320 2.87 7.46 45.74
C MET A 320 4.26 7.54 46.38
N THR A 321 4.44 6.95 47.52
CA THR A 321 5.69 6.98 48.32
C THR A 321 6.23 5.58 48.58
N GLY A 322 5.67 4.53 47.96
CA GLY A 322 6.06 3.14 48.17
C GLY A 322 5.26 2.46 49.30
N GLN A 323 4.19 3.11 49.82
CA GLN A 323 3.30 2.48 50.80
C GLN A 323 2.62 1.25 50.20
N LYS A 324 2.46 0.20 51.03
CA LYS A 324 1.78 -1.03 50.61
C LYS A 324 0.28 -0.81 50.59
N VAL A 325 -0.34 -1.27 49.54
CA VAL A 325 -1.81 -1.30 49.38
C VAL A 325 -2.26 -2.68 48.91
N ALA A 326 -3.53 -3.00 49.23
CA ALA A 326 -4.13 -4.25 48.79
C ALA A 326 -4.19 -4.28 47.23
N ASN A 327 -3.92 -5.47 46.67
CA ASN A 327 -3.97 -5.63 45.22
C ASN A 327 -5.42 -5.95 44.79
N TRP A 328 -5.87 -5.24 43.78
CA TRP A 328 -7.22 -5.41 43.22
C TRP A 328 -7.53 -6.85 42.76
N ARG A 329 -6.53 -7.61 42.28
CA ARG A 329 -6.72 -9.00 41.85
C ARG A 329 -7.13 -9.90 43.00
N ASN A 330 -6.52 -9.73 44.17
CA ASN A 330 -6.91 -10.48 45.35
C ASN A 330 -8.29 -10.07 45.88
N GLU A 331 -8.50 -8.76 45.99
CA GLU A 331 -9.73 -8.24 46.63
C GLU A 331 -10.98 -8.45 45.74
N LEU A 332 -10.86 -8.28 44.43
CA LEU A 332 -12.01 -8.38 43.52
C LEU A 332 -12.25 -9.80 42.99
N TYR A 333 -11.17 -10.60 42.87
CA TYR A 333 -11.25 -11.91 42.20
C TYR A 333 -10.70 -13.08 43.02
N GLY A 334 -10.26 -12.84 44.26
CA GLY A 334 -9.73 -13.88 45.16
C GLY A 334 -8.40 -14.49 44.69
N ASP A 335 -7.62 -13.77 43.89
CA ASP A 335 -6.35 -14.26 43.37
C ASP A 335 -5.20 -14.04 44.36
N ASN A 336 -5.03 -15.01 45.25
CA ASN A 336 -4.05 -14.95 46.33
C ASN A 336 -2.57 -14.86 45.90
N ARG A 337 -2.28 -14.96 44.63
CA ARG A 337 -0.94 -14.69 44.09
C ARG A 337 -0.56 -13.20 44.16
N TYR A 338 -1.56 -12.33 44.27
CA TYR A 338 -1.45 -10.87 44.27
C TYR A 338 -2.05 -10.26 45.55
N LYS A 339 -1.36 -10.36 46.66
CA LYS A 339 -1.93 -9.88 47.94
C LYS A 339 -1.83 -8.37 48.09
N GLU A 340 -0.62 -7.87 48.02
CA GLU A 340 -0.28 -6.46 48.21
C GLU A 340 0.76 -6.03 47.20
N TYR A 341 0.86 -4.72 46.95
CA TYR A 341 1.95 -4.15 46.18
C TYR A 341 2.32 -2.76 46.71
N GLU A 342 3.56 -2.34 46.35
CA GLU A 342 4.04 -1.02 46.67
C GLU A 342 3.49 -0.01 45.67
N LEU A 343 2.88 1.06 46.21
CA LEU A 343 2.26 2.12 45.43
C LEU A 343 3.32 3.09 44.91
N LEU A 344 3.84 2.80 43.72
CA LEU A 344 4.89 3.54 43.08
C LEU A 344 4.41 4.15 41.74
N PRO A 345 5.00 5.27 41.32
CA PRO A 345 4.76 5.80 39.98
C PRO A 345 4.96 4.73 38.90
N GLN A 346 4.10 4.74 37.90
CA GLN A 346 4.26 3.95 36.69
C GLN A 346 4.63 4.93 35.57
N ASP A 347 5.70 4.65 34.81
CA ASP A 347 6.25 5.62 33.87
C ASP A 347 5.26 5.93 32.74
N ASP A 348 5.15 5.09 31.75
CA ASP A 348 4.25 5.32 30.61
C ASP A 348 3.53 4.04 30.21
N TYR A 349 2.23 3.98 30.48
CA TYR A 349 1.40 2.83 30.14
C TYR A 349 1.35 2.54 28.64
N ILE A 350 1.51 3.56 27.78
CA ILE A 350 1.45 3.41 26.35
C ILE A 350 2.72 2.72 25.84
N THR A 351 3.89 3.27 26.16
CA THR A 351 5.17 2.70 25.70
C THR A 351 5.47 1.34 26.31
N ASP A 352 4.98 1.08 27.55
CA ASP A 352 5.21 -0.18 28.27
C ASP A 352 4.27 -1.31 27.79
N PHE A 353 3.11 -0.96 27.26
CA PHE A 353 2.15 -1.93 26.73
C PHE A 353 2.50 -2.37 25.31
N TYR A 354 2.83 -1.40 24.44
CA TYR A 354 3.11 -1.69 23.03
C TYR A 354 4.51 -2.27 22.84
N GLU A 355 4.62 -3.20 21.90
CA GLU A 355 5.86 -3.87 21.55
C GLU A 355 6.57 -3.15 20.39
N THR A 356 7.79 -3.60 20.06
CA THR A 356 8.42 -3.17 18.82
C THR A 356 7.80 -3.90 17.65
N GLY A 357 7.12 -3.18 16.79
CA GLY A 357 6.58 -3.72 15.54
C GLY A 357 7.70 -3.94 14.53
N VAL A 358 7.62 -5.05 13.79
CA VAL A 358 8.55 -5.38 12.70
C VAL A 358 7.77 -5.75 11.47
N SER A 359 8.04 -5.05 10.37
CA SER A 359 7.49 -5.38 9.07
C SER A 359 8.58 -5.56 8.04
N TYR A 360 8.41 -6.56 7.17
CA TYR A 360 9.29 -6.76 6.03
C TYR A 360 8.50 -7.09 4.77
N SER A 361 9.05 -6.62 3.65
CA SER A 361 8.49 -6.84 2.32
C SER A 361 9.61 -7.28 1.37
N ASN A 362 9.38 -8.34 0.63
CA ASN A 362 10.30 -8.86 -0.36
C ASN A 362 9.57 -8.94 -1.70
N THR A 363 10.09 -8.27 -2.71
CA THR A 363 9.55 -8.25 -4.06
C THR A 363 10.58 -8.78 -5.05
N LEU A 364 10.17 -9.75 -5.86
CA LEU A 364 10.92 -10.24 -7.01
C LEU A 364 10.17 -9.87 -8.28
N THR A 365 10.84 -9.18 -9.19
CA THR A 365 10.27 -8.76 -10.47
C THR A 365 11.10 -9.28 -11.62
N ALA A 366 10.46 -9.83 -12.65
CA ALA A 366 11.05 -10.16 -13.93
C ALA A 366 10.37 -9.35 -15.03
N THR A 367 11.15 -8.69 -15.86
CA THR A 367 10.67 -7.87 -16.98
C THR A 367 11.44 -8.23 -18.24
N ALA A 368 10.73 -8.42 -19.35
CA ALA A 368 11.34 -8.66 -20.64
C ALA A 368 10.48 -8.09 -21.78
N GLY A 369 11.10 -7.76 -22.91
CA GLY A 369 10.39 -7.32 -24.11
C GLY A 369 11.18 -7.54 -25.38
N GLY A 370 10.56 -8.26 -26.31
CA GLY A 370 11.04 -8.39 -27.68
C GLY A 370 10.46 -7.30 -28.59
N GLU A 371 10.47 -7.56 -29.89
CA GLU A 371 9.94 -6.62 -30.88
C GLU A 371 8.42 -6.47 -30.82
N HIS A 372 7.69 -7.57 -30.59
CA HIS A 372 6.24 -7.61 -30.61
C HIS A 372 5.59 -7.95 -29.27
N VAL A 373 6.33 -8.60 -28.36
CA VAL A 373 5.82 -9.06 -27.08
C VAL A 373 6.62 -8.44 -25.97
N SER A 374 5.95 -7.91 -24.95
CA SER A 374 6.57 -7.50 -23.69
C SER A 374 5.80 -8.06 -22.51
N GLY A 375 6.49 -8.27 -21.39
CA GLY A 375 5.88 -8.79 -20.19
C GLY A 375 6.61 -8.34 -18.93
N ARG A 376 5.84 -8.29 -17.83
CA ARG A 376 6.33 -8.07 -16.47
C ARG A 376 5.62 -9.05 -15.55
N LEU A 377 6.38 -9.68 -14.70
CA LEU A 377 5.91 -10.56 -13.65
C LEU A 377 6.49 -10.10 -12.32
N SER A 378 5.69 -9.92 -11.29
CA SER A 378 6.18 -9.65 -9.96
C SER A 378 5.49 -10.53 -8.91
N PHE A 379 6.24 -10.83 -7.86
CA PHE A 379 5.74 -11.47 -6.66
C PHE A 379 6.25 -10.71 -5.44
N THR A 380 5.33 -10.40 -4.51
CA THR A 380 5.67 -9.70 -3.26
C THR A 380 5.08 -10.47 -2.07
N ASP A 381 5.93 -10.76 -1.08
CA ASP A 381 5.52 -11.29 0.24
C ASP A 381 5.79 -10.21 1.31
N THR A 382 4.72 -9.77 1.97
CA THR A 382 4.79 -8.77 3.04
C THR A 382 4.28 -9.38 4.32
N ARG A 383 5.08 -9.29 5.39
CA ARG A 383 4.70 -9.75 6.72
C ARG A 383 4.93 -8.65 7.73
N ASN A 384 3.92 -8.45 8.55
CA ASN A 384 3.90 -7.37 9.53
C ASN A 384 3.47 -7.94 10.88
N ASN A 385 4.30 -7.75 11.89
CA ASN A 385 3.94 -7.84 13.28
C ASN A 385 3.83 -6.39 13.78
N ASP A 386 2.65 -6.03 14.25
CA ASP A 386 2.34 -4.67 14.69
C ASP A 386 2.95 -4.38 16.07
N ILE A 387 2.94 -3.11 16.46
CA ILE A 387 3.26 -2.70 17.83
C ILE A 387 2.24 -3.23 18.84
N THR A 388 1.01 -3.47 18.42
CA THR A 388 -0.05 -4.05 19.26
C THR A 388 0.25 -5.53 19.50
N PRO A 389 0.34 -5.99 20.74
CA PRO A 389 0.61 -7.39 21.06
C PRO A 389 -0.29 -8.36 20.30
N ASN A 390 0.30 -9.44 19.79
CA ASN A 390 -0.39 -10.52 19.06
C ASN A 390 -1.07 -10.13 17.73
N TYR A 391 -1.01 -8.86 17.28
CA TYR A 391 -1.58 -8.46 16.01
C TYR A 391 -0.57 -8.71 14.87
N SER A 392 -1.03 -9.40 13.83
CA SER A 392 -0.24 -9.62 12.61
C SER A 392 -1.06 -9.47 11.35
N LEU A 393 -0.41 -8.97 10.29
CA LEU A 393 -0.99 -8.78 8.96
C LEU A 393 0.00 -9.27 7.89
N ASN A 394 -0.41 -10.27 7.12
CA ASN A 394 0.41 -10.82 6.03
C ASN A 394 -0.30 -10.63 4.69
N ARG A 395 0.44 -10.19 3.68
CA ARG A 395 -0.05 -10.01 2.31
C ARG A 395 0.89 -10.65 1.30
N GLN A 396 0.31 -11.26 0.29
CA GLN A 396 1.00 -11.81 -0.85
C GLN A 396 0.37 -11.22 -2.11
N TYR A 397 1.21 -10.73 -3.01
CA TYR A 397 0.79 -10.17 -4.28
C TYR A 397 1.46 -10.92 -5.41
N PHE A 398 0.73 -11.13 -6.47
CA PHE A 398 1.19 -11.63 -7.74
C PHE A 398 0.63 -10.73 -8.83
N ASP A 399 1.50 -10.14 -9.64
CA ASP A 399 1.12 -9.28 -10.75
C ASP A 399 1.74 -9.81 -12.04
N LEU A 400 0.92 -9.98 -13.05
CA LEU A 400 1.32 -10.36 -14.41
C LEU A 400 0.76 -9.34 -15.39
N HIS A 401 1.62 -8.74 -16.17
CA HIS A 401 1.26 -7.90 -17.30
C HIS A 401 1.94 -8.42 -18.56
N THR A 402 1.18 -8.63 -19.63
CA THR A 402 1.70 -9.00 -20.96
C THR A 402 1.05 -8.15 -22.03
N GLU A 403 1.82 -7.74 -23.02
CA GLU A 403 1.34 -6.97 -24.16
C GLU A 403 1.94 -7.53 -25.46
N PHE A 404 1.09 -7.83 -26.42
CA PHE A 404 1.45 -8.07 -27.81
C PHE A 404 1.12 -6.83 -28.63
N ASN A 405 2.05 -6.34 -29.42
CA ASN A 405 1.87 -5.13 -30.22
C ASN A 405 2.52 -5.29 -31.60
N ASN A 406 1.71 -5.10 -32.64
CA ASN A 406 2.18 -5.03 -34.01
C ASN A 406 1.60 -3.81 -34.74
N LYS A 407 1.79 -3.71 -36.04
CA LYS A 407 1.30 -2.61 -36.87
C LYS A 407 -0.23 -2.47 -36.81
N TYR A 408 -0.97 -3.57 -36.72
CA TYR A 408 -2.43 -3.61 -36.89
C TYR A 408 -3.18 -3.77 -35.57
N VAL A 409 -2.60 -4.47 -34.58
CA VAL A 409 -3.30 -4.82 -33.35
C VAL A 409 -2.38 -4.70 -32.13
N THR A 410 -2.96 -4.26 -31.01
CA THR A 410 -2.36 -4.36 -29.69
C THR A 410 -3.29 -5.20 -28.81
N ILE A 411 -2.77 -6.24 -28.16
CA ILE A 411 -3.49 -7.09 -27.20
C ILE A 411 -2.77 -7.00 -25.87
N GLY A 412 -3.47 -6.60 -24.82
CA GLY A 412 -2.93 -6.52 -23.47
C GLY A 412 -3.71 -7.45 -22.54
N ALA A 413 -2.99 -8.17 -21.68
CA ALA A 413 -3.58 -8.96 -20.60
C ALA A 413 -2.90 -8.61 -19.28
N LYS A 414 -3.71 -8.49 -18.23
CA LYS A 414 -3.26 -8.19 -16.89
C LYS A 414 -3.99 -9.06 -15.88
N LEU A 415 -3.25 -9.53 -14.89
CA LEU A 415 -3.77 -10.26 -13.75
C LEU A 415 -3.04 -9.80 -12.48
N ASN A 416 -3.79 -9.24 -11.55
CA ASN A 416 -3.31 -8.96 -10.21
C ASN A 416 -4.06 -9.87 -9.23
N TYR A 417 -3.33 -10.64 -8.44
CA TYR A 417 -3.87 -11.46 -7.36
C TYR A 417 -3.30 -11.02 -6.04
N MET A 418 -4.16 -10.81 -5.06
CA MET A 418 -3.77 -10.47 -3.70
C MET A 418 -4.41 -11.43 -2.70
N ARG A 419 -3.61 -11.89 -1.75
CA ARG A 419 -4.05 -12.63 -0.57
C ARG A 419 -3.65 -11.88 0.68
N GLU A 420 -4.63 -11.63 1.55
CA GLU A 420 -4.43 -11.04 2.87
C GLU A 420 -4.86 -12.00 3.98
N LYS A 421 -4.10 -12.02 5.05
CA LYS A 421 -4.48 -12.67 6.31
C LYS A 421 -4.09 -11.78 7.48
N SER A 422 -5.01 -11.54 8.39
CA SER A 422 -4.73 -10.89 9.66
C SER A 422 -5.25 -11.68 10.85
N LYS A 423 -4.63 -11.46 12.00
CA LYS A 423 -5.01 -12.06 13.28
C LYS A 423 -4.96 -10.99 14.36
N ASN A 424 -5.93 -11.02 15.25
CA ASN A 424 -6.02 -10.17 16.45
C ASN A 424 -5.94 -8.69 16.13
N ARG A 425 -6.65 -8.26 15.06
CA ARG A 425 -6.79 -6.85 14.76
C ARG A 425 -7.45 -6.15 15.94
N PRO A 426 -6.85 -5.06 16.48
CA PRO A 426 -7.37 -4.40 17.66
C PRO A 426 -8.73 -3.74 17.39
N GLU A 427 -9.64 -3.88 18.32
CA GLU A 427 -10.89 -3.13 18.33
C GLU A 427 -10.63 -1.65 18.55
N GLN A 428 -11.51 -0.82 17.99
CA GLN A 428 -11.50 0.64 18.10
C GLN A 428 -12.72 1.12 18.90
N GLY A 429 -12.84 2.41 19.13
CA GLY A 429 -13.97 3.00 19.86
C GLY A 429 -13.88 2.79 21.36
N GLU A 430 -15.03 2.60 22.02
CA GLU A 430 -15.11 2.41 23.49
C GLU A 430 -14.23 1.27 24.01
N PRO A 431 -14.22 0.05 23.44
CA PRO A 431 -13.35 -1.02 23.90
C PRO A 431 -11.90 -0.89 23.39
N GLY A 432 -11.56 0.16 22.64
CA GLY A 432 -10.24 0.31 22.03
C GLY A 432 -9.10 0.29 23.03
N VAL A 433 -8.02 -0.45 22.71
CA VAL A 433 -6.84 -0.64 23.58
C VAL A 433 -6.24 0.68 24.04
N MET A 434 -6.03 1.63 23.12
CA MET A 434 -5.46 2.95 23.44
C MET A 434 -6.31 3.70 24.46
N LYS A 435 -7.64 3.64 24.33
CA LYS A 435 -8.57 4.28 25.26
C LYS A 435 -8.46 3.67 26.65
N GLN A 436 -8.32 2.36 26.74
CA GLN A 436 -8.16 1.66 28.02
C GLN A 436 -6.84 2.02 28.69
N LEU A 437 -5.75 2.15 27.95
CA LEU A 437 -4.44 2.59 28.49
C LEU A 437 -4.46 4.03 29.01
N ILE A 438 -5.09 4.95 28.28
CA ILE A 438 -5.22 6.36 28.69
C ILE A 438 -6.07 6.49 29.96
N ARG A 439 -7.06 5.62 30.13
CA ARG A 439 -7.99 5.62 31.29
C ARG A 439 -7.42 4.95 32.54
N LEU A 440 -6.28 4.25 32.45
CA LEU A 440 -5.70 3.59 33.63
C LEU A 440 -5.33 4.63 34.69
N PRO A 441 -5.89 4.51 35.92
CA PRO A 441 -5.47 5.34 37.05
C PRO A 441 -4.00 5.13 37.38
N ARG A 442 -3.35 6.16 37.88
CA ARG A 442 -1.91 6.11 38.18
C ARG A 442 -1.66 5.18 39.40
N GLY A 443 -0.56 4.43 39.31
CA GLY A 443 -0.20 3.45 40.32
C GLY A 443 -0.65 2.02 40.03
N ILE A 444 -1.52 1.78 39.04
CA ILE A 444 -1.86 0.43 38.60
C ILE A 444 -0.70 -0.15 37.82
N ARG A 445 -0.23 -1.32 38.21
CA ARG A 445 0.89 -1.98 37.53
C ARG A 445 0.39 -2.74 36.29
N LEU A 446 0.96 -2.49 35.12
CA LEU A 446 0.68 -3.27 33.91
C LEU A 446 1.00 -4.75 34.09
N ALA A 447 1.99 -5.09 34.89
CA ALA A 447 2.35 -6.47 35.22
C ALA A 447 1.17 -7.26 35.83
N ASP A 448 0.30 -6.60 36.61
CA ASP A 448 -0.89 -7.24 37.21
C ASP A 448 -2.02 -7.43 36.20
N LEU A 449 -2.01 -6.70 35.09
CA LEU A 449 -2.97 -6.84 33.99
C LEU A 449 -2.49 -7.84 32.92
N LYS A 450 -1.18 -8.14 32.87
CA LYS A 450 -0.56 -8.93 31.79
C LYS A 450 -1.04 -10.38 31.71
N ASP A 451 -1.44 -10.99 32.85
CA ASP A 451 -2.19 -12.24 32.88
C ASP A 451 -3.69 -11.92 32.99
N PRO A 452 -4.42 -11.84 31.87
CA PRO A 452 -5.81 -11.35 31.90
C PRO A 452 -6.80 -12.36 32.45
N ARG A 453 -6.40 -13.59 32.74
CA ARG A 453 -7.31 -14.65 33.18
C ARG A 453 -7.51 -14.61 34.68
N GLY A 454 -8.77 -14.79 35.11
CA GLY A 454 -9.13 -14.98 36.49
C GLY A 454 -8.87 -16.40 36.96
N LEU A 455 -9.12 -16.64 38.27
CA LEU A 455 -9.07 -17.95 38.89
C LEU A 455 -10.46 -18.36 39.41
N GLY A 456 -10.64 -19.64 39.75
CA GLY A 456 -11.87 -20.14 40.30
C GLY A 456 -13.09 -19.88 39.43
N ASN A 457 -14.05 -19.14 39.92
CA ASN A 457 -15.28 -18.78 39.22
C ASN A 457 -15.03 -17.86 38.02
N TYR A 458 -13.87 -17.18 37.96
CA TYR A 458 -13.47 -16.24 36.89
C TYR A 458 -12.50 -16.83 35.89
N LYS A 459 -12.24 -18.14 35.91
CA LYS A 459 -11.22 -18.78 35.03
C LYS A 459 -11.41 -18.58 33.52
N ASN A 460 -12.64 -18.30 33.12
CA ASN A 460 -12.99 -18.03 31.71
C ASN A 460 -13.24 -16.54 31.44
N ASN A 461 -13.05 -15.69 32.45
CA ASN A 461 -13.30 -14.27 32.31
C ASN A 461 -12.01 -13.47 32.35
N ALA A 462 -12.02 -12.34 31.67
CA ALA A 462 -10.98 -11.35 31.80
C ALA A 462 -11.11 -10.62 33.14
N VAL A 463 -10.02 -10.50 33.89
CA VAL A 463 -9.97 -9.71 35.12
C VAL A 463 -9.45 -8.30 34.83
N ASN A 464 -10.01 -7.31 35.52
CA ASN A 464 -9.65 -5.92 35.36
C ASN A 464 -9.60 -5.18 36.70
N TRP A 465 -8.83 -4.11 36.76
CA TRP A 465 -8.64 -3.30 37.97
C TRP A 465 -9.95 -2.68 38.51
N SER A 466 -10.87 -2.34 37.59
CA SER A 466 -12.17 -1.75 37.98
C SER A 466 -13.20 -2.75 38.51
N GLY A 467 -12.87 -4.05 38.49
CA GLY A 467 -13.87 -5.11 38.67
C GLY A 467 -14.68 -5.34 37.38
N PRO A 468 -15.77 -6.12 37.45
CA PRO A 468 -16.71 -6.27 36.36
C PRO A 468 -17.26 -4.91 35.89
N SER A 469 -17.07 -4.59 34.63
CA SER A 469 -17.41 -3.29 34.04
C SER A 469 -17.77 -3.40 32.56
N THR A 470 -18.67 -2.57 32.09
CA THR A 470 -18.99 -2.39 30.68
C THR A 470 -18.13 -1.31 29.99
N ASP A 471 -17.40 -0.51 30.78
CA ASP A 471 -16.69 0.67 30.29
C ASP A 471 -15.17 0.54 30.35
N TYR A 472 -14.66 -0.29 31.25
CA TYR A 472 -13.24 -0.49 31.48
C TYR A 472 -12.86 -1.94 31.21
N PHE A 473 -11.91 -2.13 30.32
CA PHE A 473 -11.45 -3.45 29.87
C PHE A 473 -9.96 -3.61 30.15
N ASN A 474 -9.54 -4.83 30.42
CA ASN A 474 -8.11 -5.14 30.51
C ASN A 474 -7.50 -5.11 29.10
N PRO A 475 -6.52 -4.21 28.81
CA PRO A 475 -5.93 -4.09 27.48
C PRO A 475 -5.26 -5.37 27.00
N TYR A 476 -4.70 -6.20 27.89
CA TYR A 476 -4.12 -7.49 27.52
C TYR A 476 -5.18 -8.55 27.20
N ALA A 477 -6.38 -8.45 27.77
CA ALA A 477 -7.50 -9.32 27.37
C ALA A 477 -7.99 -8.99 25.97
N LEU A 478 -8.05 -7.70 25.62
CA LEU A 478 -8.45 -7.24 24.28
C LEU A 478 -7.50 -7.71 23.18
N THR A 479 -6.21 -7.90 23.51
CA THR A 479 -5.20 -8.37 22.57
C THR A 479 -4.80 -9.84 22.75
N ALA A 480 -5.52 -10.57 23.63
CA ALA A 480 -5.23 -11.98 23.87
C ALA A 480 -5.47 -12.83 22.61
N PRO A 481 -4.64 -13.86 22.34
CA PRO A 481 -4.79 -14.70 21.15
C PRO A 481 -6.13 -15.46 21.06
N GLU A 482 -6.80 -15.65 22.17
CA GLU A 482 -8.12 -16.30 22.30
C GLU A 482 -9.25 -15.38 21.87
N ASN A 483 -9.09 -14.09 22.09
CA ASN A 483 -9.98 -13.05 21.63
C ASN A 483 -9.52 -12.52 20.27
N GLY A 484 -10.39 -11.82 19.59
CA GLY A 484 -10.01 -11.03 18.45
C GLY A 484 -10.51 -11.53 17.12
N ASP A 485 -10.14 -10.75 16.11
CA ASP A 485 -10.56 -10.91 14.74
C ASP A 485 -9.54 -11.71 13.92
N LYS A 486 -10.02 -12.70 13.16
CA LYS A 486 -9.24 -13.38 12.12
C LYS A 486 -9.87 -13.06 10.79
N PHE A 487 -9.13 -12.37 9.96
CA PHE A 487 -9.61 -11.96 8.65
C PHE A 487 -8.75 -12.57 7.55
N SER A 488 -9.40 -12.97 6.46
CA SER A 488 -8.71 -13.33 5.22
C SER A 488 -9.46 -12.83 4.01
N ARG A 489 -8.72 -12.31 3.03
CA ARG A 489 -9.22 -11.87 1.72
C ARG A 489 -8.39 -12.49 0.62
N ASN A 490 -9.08 -12.94 -0.43
CA ASN A 490 -8.47 -13.19 -1.74
C ASN A 490 -9.12 -12.24 -2.73
N ARG A 491 -8.34 -11.52 -3.53
CA ARG A 491 -8.82 -10.60 -4.57
C ARG A 491 -8.11 -10.87 -5.88
N ILE A 492 -8.87 -10.82 -6.96
CA ILE A 492 -8.37 -10.89 -8.34
C ILE A 492 -8.87 -9.65 -9.07
N ILE A 493 -7.93 -8.89 -9.64
CA ILE A 493 -8.22 -7.83 -10.59
C ILE A 493 -7.62 -8.27 -11.92
N GLY A 494 -8.48 -8.59 -12.88
CA GLY A 494 -8.10 -9.07 -14.19
C GLY A 494 -8.55 -8.11 -15.29
N GLN A 495 -7.75 -7.97 -16.34
CA GLN A 495 -8.06 -7.14 -17.50
C GLN A 495 -7.58 -7.80 -18.79
N LEU A 496 -8.40 -7.75 -19.81
CA LEU A 496 -8.06 -8.07 -21.18
C LEU A 496 -8.44 -6.89 -22.08
N SER A 497 -7.55 -6.49 -22.97
CA SER A 497 -7.77 -5.39 -23.91
C SER A 497 -7.29 -5.76 -25.30
N MET A 498 -8.02 -5.30 -26.31
CA MET A 498 -7.66 -5.45 -27.71
C MET A 498 -7.91 -4.13 -28.45
N THR A 499 -6.90 -3.60 -29.08
CA THR A 499 -6.97 -2.38 -29.89
C THR A 499 -6.67 -2.71 -31.35
N GLY A 500 -7.65 -2.56 -32.24
CA GLY A 500 -7.46 -2.59 -33.69
C GLY A 500 -7.05 -1.20 -34.18
N LYS A 501 -5.98 -1.13 -34.97
CA LYS A 501 -5.44 0.09 -35.58
C LYS A 501 -5.81 0.09 -37.07
N PHE A 502 -6.89 0.77 -37.43
CA PHE A 502 -7.38 0.82 -38.81
C PHE A 502 -6.56 1.77 -39.67
N THR A 503 -6.22 2.92 -39.06
CA THR A 503 -5.31 3.92 -39.64
C THR A 503 -4.44 4.50 -38.52
N GLU A 504 -3.52 5.41 -38.86
CA GLU A 504 -2.73 6.12 -37.84
C GLU A 504 -3.59 6.97 -36.91
N TYR A 505 -4.74 7.45 -37.40
CA TYR A 505 -5.66 8.35 -36.69
C TYR A 505 -6.96 7.68 -36.23
N LEU A 506 -7.25 6.42 -36.60
CA LEU A 506 -8.48 5.72 -36.22
C LEU A 506 -8.20 4.37 -35.57
N LYS A 507 -8.65 4.21 -34.31
CA LYS A 507 -8.44 3.00 -33.50
C LYS A 507 -9.72 2.62 -32.78
N LEU A 508 -9.99 1.31 -32.68
CA LEU A 508 -11.08 0.76 -31.88
C LEU A 508 -10.51 -0.12 -30.78
N THR A 509 -10.85 0.18 -29.54
CA THR A 509 -10.42 -0.58 -28.37
C THR A 509 -11.60 -1.23 -27.69
N GLY A 510 -11.56 -2.56 -27.56
CA GLY A 510 -12.41 -3.34 -26.67
C GLY A 510 -11.65 -3.71 -25.40
N ARG A 511 -12.29 -3.57 -24.24
CA ARG A 511 -11.71 -3.95 -22.94
C ARG A 511 -12.73 -4.68 -22.10
N VAL A 512 -12.28 -5.70 -21.39
CA VAL A 512 -13.06 -6.38 -20.36
C VAL A 512 -12.22 -6.44 -19.08
N GLY A 513 -12.88 -6.23 -17.95
CA GLY A 513 -12.24 -6.24 -16.64
C GLY A 513 -13.11 -6.98 -15.62
N ILE A 514 -12.46 -7.61 -14.67
CA ILE A 514 -13.08 -8.24 -13.51
C ILE A 514 -12.37 -7.79 -12.24
N ASP A 515 -13.15 -7.42 -11.23
CA ASP A 515 -12.70 -7.24 -9.86
C ASP A 515 -13.52 -8.19 -8.98
N TRP A 516 -12.86 -9.23 -8.49
CA TRP A 516 -13.48 -10.24 -7.63
C TRP A 516 -12.74 -10.35 -6.32
N TYR A 517 -13.48 -10.33 -5.20
CA TYR A 517 -12.90 -10.65 -3.92
C TYR A 517 -13.82 -11.53 -3.06
N ASN A 518 -13.18 -12.30 -2.18
CA ASN A 518 -13.84 -13.14 -1.19
C ASN A 518 -13.23 -12.90 0.17
N ASP A 519 -14.05 -12.45 1.12
CA ASP A 519 -13.71 -12.16 2.50
C ASP A 519 -14.23 -13.23 3.42
N GLN A 520 -13.43 -13.57 4.40
CA GLN A 520 -13.85 -14.37 5.54
C GLN A 520 -13.37 -13.68 6.80
N SER A 521 -14.27 -13.33 7.69
CA SER A 521 -13.95 -12.84 9.03
C SER A 521 -14.51 -13.78 10.08
N LEU A 522 -13.73 -13.96 11.12
CA LEU A 522 -14.07 -14.74 12.30
C LEU A 522 -13.75 -13.89 13.53
N PHE A 523 -14.76 -13.41 14.18
CA PHE A 523 -14.64 -12.73 15.47
C PHE A 523 -14.87 -13.72 16.60
N LEU A 524 -13.97 -13.71 17.57
CA LEU A 524 -14.00 -14.53 18.77
C LEU A 524 -13.90 -13.61 19.99
N ASN A 525 -14.78 -13.81 20.95
CA ASN A 525 -14.67 -13.23 22.27
C ASN A 525 -14.85 -14.35 23.28
N VAL A 526 -13.73 -14.91 23.75
CA VAL A 526 -13.67 -16.07 24.65
C VAL A 526 -13.33 -15.64 26.07
N LEU A 527 -12.41 -14.70 26.23
CA LEU A 527 -12.10 -14.06 27.50
C LEU A 527 -13.03 -12.87 27.68
N ASN A 528 -14.20 -13.12 28.24
CA ASN A 528 -15.23 -12.12 28.43
C ASN A 528 -15.02 -11.35 29.72
N ASP A 529 -15.50 -10.11 29.75
CA ASP A 529 -15.67 -9.39 31.00
C ASP A 529 -16.65 -10.14 31.89
N PRO A 530 -16.45 -10.20 33.23
CA PRO A 530 -17.38 -10.84 34.14
C PRO A 530 -18.80 -10.25 34.17
N SER A 531 -18.97 -9.00 33.68
CA SER A 531 -20.27 -8.34 33.53
C SER A 531 -21.07 -8.86 32.33
N ASP A 532 -20.37 -9.38 31.31
CA ASP A 532 -20.95 -10.06 30.12
C ASP A 532 -20.24 -11.39 29.88
N PRO A 533 -20.59 -12.44 30.63
CA PRO A 533 -19.85 -13.71 30.64
C PRO A 533 -20.08 -14.57 29.38
N GLN A 534 -20.81 -14.09 28.39
CA GLN A 534 -21.18 -14.88 27.22
C GLN A 534 -20.08 -14.87 26.16
N SER A 535 -19.55 -16.06 25.81
CA SER A 535 -18.65 -16.20 24.68
C SER A 535 -19.35 -15.96 23.37
N GLN A 536 -18.75 -15.13 22.53
CA GLN A 536 -19.29 -14.79 21.22
C GLN A 536 -18.48 -15.41 20.09
N TYR A 537 -19.19 -15.89 19.08
CA TYR A 537 -18.62 -16.39 17.82
C TYR A 537 -19.40 -15.77 16.67
N LYS A 538 -18.73 -14.97 15.85
CA LYS A 538 -19.32 -14.36 14.66
C LYS A 538 -18.48 -14.69 13.45
N LYS A 539 -19.06 -15.37 12.46
CA LYS A 539 -18.40 -15.69 11.21
C LYS A 539 -19.13 -15.04 10.04
N ASN A 540 -18.44 -14.21 9.30
CA ASN A 540 -18.95 -13.55 8.12
C ASN A 540 -18.18 -14.03 6.88
N ARG A 541 -18.92 -14.17 5.77
CA ARG A 541 -18.35 -14.35 4.43
C ARG A 541 -18.98 -13.32 3.51
N LYS A 542 -18.16 -12.57 2.79
CA LYS A 542 -18.59 -11.61 1.77
C LYS A 542 -17.86 -11.93 0.48
N SER A 543 -18.60 -12.06 -0.62
CA SER A 543 -18.03 -12.16 -1.95
C SER A 543 -18.61 -11.05 -2.82
N ASN A 544 -17.74 -10.35 -3.53
CA ASN A 544 -18.11 -9.31 -4.47
C ASN A 544 -17.46 -9.60 -5.82
N GLN A 545 -18.19 -9.35 -6.89
CA GLN A 545 -17.71 -9.46 -8.25
C GLN A 545 -18.24 -8.28 -9.04
N GLU A 546 -17.35 -7.50 -9.61
CA GLU A 546 -17.65 -6.43 -10.55
C GLU A 546 -17.06 -6.79 -11.91
N PHE A 547 -17.90 -6.81 -12.92
CA PHE A 547 -17.50 -7.03 -14.31
C PHE A 547 -17.70 -5.72 -15.07
N ASN A 548 -16.68 -5.30 -15.79
CA ASN A 548 -16.67 -4.09 -16.61
C ASN A 548 -16.35 -4.47 -18.06
N ALA A 549 -17.04 -3.88 -19.02
CA ALA A 549 -16.75 -4.02 -20.44
C ALA A 549 -16.91 -2.68 -21.15
N ASP A 550 -15.91 -2.28 -21.93
CA ASP A 550 -15.87 -1.03 -22.67
C ASP A 550 -15.57 -1.29 -24.15
N LEU A 551 -16.21 -0.50 -25.02
CA LEU A 551 -15.86 -0.40 -26.42
C LEU A 551 -15.71 1.07 -26.79
N ILE A 552 -14.52 1.48 -27.25
CA ILE A 552 -14.16 2.88 -27.46
C ILE A 552 -13.52 3.05 -28.82
N LEU A 553 -14.09 3.93 -29.65
CA LEU A 553 -13.55 4.39 -30.93
C LEU A 553 -12.76 5.68 -30.68
N TYR A 554 -11.51 5.71 -31.10
CA TYR A 554 -10.62 6.87 -31.03
C TYR A 554 -10.38 7.42 -32.41
N PHE A 555 -10.54 8.74 -32.55
CA PHE A 555 -10.12 9.52 -33.70
C PHE A 555 -9.14 10.61 -33.23
N ASP A 556 -7.95 10.66 -33.81
CA ASP A 556 -6.90 11.62 -33.45
C ASP A 556 -6.13 12.02 -34.71
N LYS A 557 -6.39 13.22 -35.24
CA LYS A 557 -5.77 13.69 -36.47
C LYS A 557 -5.45 15.17 -36.42
N THR A 558 -4.25 15.51 -36.87
CA THR A 558 -3.81 16.89 -37.05
C THR A 558 -3.97 17.30 -38.54
N PHE A 559 -4.59 18.45 -38.76
CA PHE A 559 -4.83 19.06 -40.06
C PHE A 559 -4.14 20.44 -40.05
N GLY A 560 -2.91 20.51 -40.55
CA GLY A 560 -2.12 21.72 -40.44
C GLY A 560 -1.92 22.13 -38.98
N ASP A 561 -2.36 23.31 -38.62
CA ASP A 561 -2.25 23.85 -37.26
C ASP A 561 -3.38 23.38 -36.31
N PHE A 562 -4.37 22.65 -36.82
CA PHE A 562 -5.52 22.17 -36.05
C PHE A 562 -5.41 20.69 -35.72
N SER A 563 -5.53 20.35 -34.44
CA SER A 563 -5.62 18.95 -33.98
C SER A 563 -7.03 18.63 -33.50
N VAL A 564 -7.62 17.58 -34.05
CA VAL A 564 -8.95 17.08 -33.69
C VAL A 564 -8.82 15.75 -32.99
N ASN A 565 -9.25 15.71 -31.73
CA ASN A 565 -9.32 14.53 -30.89
C ASN A 565 -10.79 14.24 -30.55
N ALA A 566 -11.32 13.07 -30.93
CA ALA A 566 -12.67 12.67 -30.62
C ALA A 566 -12.70 11.20 -30.14
N ASN A 567 -13.53 10.94 -29.13
CA ASN A 567 -13.72 9.59 -28.60
C ASN A 567 -15.22 9.31 -28.52
N LEU A 568 -15.64 8.14 -29.02
CA LEU A 568 -17.00 7.64 -28.88
C LEU A 568 -16.93 6.26 -28.22
N GLY A 569 -17.68 6.05 -27.14
CA GLY A 569 -17.60 4.79 -26.42
C GLY A 569 -18.90 4.40 -25.72
N THR A 570 -18.96 3.12 -25.38
CA THR A 570 -20.00 2.54 -24.51
C THR A 570 -19.33 1.70 -23.44
N SER A 571 -19.96 1.66 -22.27
CA SER A 571 -19.48 0.92 -21.11
C SER A 571 -20.63 0.17 -20.42
N VAL A 572 -20.36 -1.04 -19.97
CA VAL A 572 -21.28 -1.85 -19.19
C VAL A 572 -20.60 -2.28 -17.90
N VAL A 573 -21.25 -2.03 -16.76
CA VAL A 573 -20.81 -2.45 -15.44
C VAL A 573 -21.86 -3.33 -14.81
N LYS A 574 -21.44 -4.51 -14.32
CA LYS A 574 -22.31 -5.44 -13.60
C LYS A 574 -21.67 -5.86 -12.29
N THR A 575 -22.36 -5.59 -11.18
CA THR A 575 -21.88 -5.95 -9.83
C THR A 575 -22.77 -7.03 -9.23
N LEU A 576 -22.17 -8.05 -8.62
CA LEU A 576 -22.82 -9.12 -7.87
C LEU A 576 -22.19 -9.23 -6.49
N SER A 577 -22.97 -9.03 -5.43
CA SER A 577 -22.53 -9.12 -4.05
C SER A 577 -23.29 -10.20 -3.31
N LYS A 578 -22.58 -11.02 -2.52
CA LYS A 578 -23.16 -12.06 -1.66
C LYS A 578 -22.58 -11.95 -0.26
N ILE A 579 -23.45 -11.89 0.75
CA ILE A 579 -23.05 -11.82 2.15
C ILE A 579 -23.73 -12.99 2.90
N LEU A 580 -22.93 -13.74 3.67
CA LEU A 580 -23.38 -14.80 4.54
C LEU A 580 -22.86 -14.54 5.96
N CYS A 581 -23.74 -14.28 6.90
CA CYS A 581 -23.41 -14.12 8.31
C CYS A 581 -23.88 -15.35 9.10
N LYS A 582 -23.01 -15.88 9.98
CA LYS A 582 -23.35 -16.86 11.02
C LYS A 582 -22.95 -16.27 12.36
N TRP A 583 -23.93 -16.18 13.26
CA TRP A 583 -23.72 -15.73 14.61
C TRP A 583 -24.16 -16.80 15.60
N LYS A 584 -23.39 -16.98 16.67
CA LYS A 584 -23.73 -17.89 17.77
C LYS A 584 -23.39 -17.20 19.07
N GLN A 585 -24.39 -17.14 19.95
CA GLN A 585 -24.25 -16.75 21.34
C GLN A 585 -24.82 -17.92 22.17
N ASP A 586 -24.03 -18.48 23.03
CA ASP A 586 -24.36 -19.60 23.95
C ASP A 586 -25.44 -20.56 23.52
N SER A 587 -25.44 -21.45 22.72
CA SER A 587 -26.44 -22.48 22.36
C SER A 587 -27.48 -22.12 21.28
N VAL A 588 -27.58 -20.90 20.78
CA VAL A 588 -28.50 -20.56 19.69
C VAL A 588 -27.72 -20.24 18.42
N VAL A 589 -27.95 -21.00 17.36
CA VAL A 589 -27.38 -20.75 16.02
C VAL A 589 -28.42 -20.04 15.17
N SER A 590 -28.22 -18.77 14.87
CA SER A 590 -29.03 -18.04 13.89
C SER A 590 -28.29 -17.95 12.55
N LEU A 591 -28.90 -18.43 11.49
CA LEU A 591 -28.38 -18.37 10.13
C LEU A 591 -29.12 -17.27 9.37
N PHE A 592 -28.43 -16.19 9.02
CA PHE A 592 -28.99 -15.15 8.13
C PHE A 592 -28.37 -15.28 6.74
N LEU A 593 -29.21 -15.55 5.76
CA LEU A 593 -28.85 -15.58 4.35
C LEU A 593 -29.37 -14.28 3.72
N TYR A 594 -28.45 -13.38 3.34
CA TYR A 594 -28.78 -12.24 2.50
C TYR A 594 -28.34 -12.55 1.07
N LEU A 595 -29.32 -12.72 0.20
CA LEU A 595 -29.14 -12.79 -1.24
C LEU A 595 -29.58 -11.44 -1.80
N ASP A 596 -28.62 -10.55 -2.07
CA ASP A 596 -28.94 -9.36 -2.85
C ASP A 596 -28.84 -9.70 -4.34
N SER A 597 -29.97 -9.62 -5.00
CA SER A 597 -30.11 -9.90 -6.41
C SER A 597 -29.67 -8.70 -7.24
N VAL A 598 -29.01 -9.00 -8.33
CA VAL A 598 -28.80 -8.22 -9.55
C VAL A 598 -29.47 -6.85 -9.55
N PHE A 599 -28.71 -5.78 -9.45
CA PHE A 599 -29.19 -4.43 -9.72
C PHE A 599 -29.52 -4.28 -11.22
N LYS A 600 -30.77 -4.56 -11.58
CA LYS A 600 -31.47 -3.80 -12.59
C LYS A 600 -32.09 -2.61 -11.86
N HIS A 601 -31.79 -1.41 -12.30
CA HIS A 601 -32.37 -0.16 -11.82
C HIS A 601 -33.74 -0.32 -11.16
N LYS A 602 -33.79 -0.23 -9.82
CA LYS A 602 -34.83 0.41 -9.02
C LYS A 602 -34.57 0.15 -7.54
N HIS A 603 -34.39 1.21 -6.79
CA HIS A 603 -34.40 1.20 -5.34
C HIS A 603 -35.65 0.54 -4.78
N LYS A 604 -35.50 -0.53 -4.00
CA LYS A 604 -36.41 -0.88 -2.92
C LYS A 604 -35.61 -1.54 -1.81
N LEU A 605 -35.29 -0.75 -0.80
CA LEU A 605 -34.86 -1.22 0.50
C LEU A 605 -36.06 -1.91 1.16
N ILE A 606 -35.94 -3.19 1.44
CA ILE A 606 -36.83 -3.88 2.36
C ILE A 606 -36.04 -4.05 3.66
N HIS A 607 -36.32 -3.19 4.62
CA HIS A 607 -35.99 -3.40 6.03
C HIS A 607 -36.97 -4.43 6.58
N ASN A 608 -36.52 -5.65 6.85
CA ASN A 608 -37.19 -6.52 7.79
C ASN A 608 -36.49 -6.37 9.15
N GLN A 609 -37.10 -5.60 10.03
CA GLN A 609 -36.83 -5.67 11.46
C GLN A 609 -37.39 -7.02 11.97
N ALA A 610 -36.55 -7.80 12.60
CA ALA A 610 -36.99 -8.94 13.40
C ALA A 610 -37.63 -8.41 14.70
N PRO A 611 -38.75 -9.00 15.19
CA PRO A 611 -39.31 -8.63 16.48
C PRO A 611 -38.43 -9.15 17.62
N VAL A 612 -38.50 -8.43 18.71
CA VAL A 612 -37.85 -8.53 20.04
C VAL A 612 -37.68 -9.95 20.55
#